data_ef4983ba66f8cab6bdc4a73f1c8ba462
#
_entry.id   ef4983ba66f8cab6bdc4a73f1c8ba462
#
_cell.length_a   1.000
_cell.length_b   1.000
_cell.length_c   1.000
_cell.angle_alpha   90.00
_cell.angle_beta   90.00
_cell.angle_gamma   90.00
#
_symmetry.space_group_name_H-M   'P 1'
#
loop_
_entity.id
_entity.type
_entity.pdbx_description
1 polymer ?
#
loop_
_entity_poly.entity_id
_entity_poly.type
_entity_poly.pdbx_seq_one_letter_code
_entity_poly.pdbx_strand_id
1 'polypeptide(L)'
;IGGALRHVSFDATPGTMNCANFPASVSTAPVQAMEISLYPTYNVLSKMIFSDTKMREDIMCIGGTSQWPATIFRGTDQWGDPFGYLLVDPIGGAIGAFSDGDGISTGGQSRTPICKLPNIEHTEQTFPLLFLYRKEVIDSGGAGKFRGGMSAESCFIPHGTENITHDTLSSGNAIPTSTGMMGGYPGAVNVYKFQRESNIGEMFNKSTLPADIAEVGGREEILGLRQQNFNQKASDVYSVLWTGAGGFGDPLERDPVLVAFDVTENMAVSIQAAKQIYGVVMANDGTCDVNATQALRSQLHQERMKHPRGENAPALRQLSGKKLQQPTANLCVRLDSEAPPNERKRWSCVSCATDLGSVKENYKHGCALQTLPITASNPHVGDYLRYIDDEPVFRQFFCPGCGRLIENEIARFDDELLVDIELKN
;
A
#
# COMPACT_ATOMS: atom_id res chain seq x y z
N ILE A 1 24.66 -11.70 -8.90
CA ILE A 1 23.74 -10.72 -9.53
C ILE A 1 23.82 -10.80 -11.06
N GLY A 2 25.04 -10.75 -11.70
CA GLY A 2 25.18 -10.79 -13.16
C GLY A 2 24.57 -12.03 -13.85
N GLY A 3 24.52 -13.17 -13.16
CA GLY A 3 23.87 -14.39 -13.68
C GLY A 3 22.35 -14.28 -13.77
N ALA A 4 21.72 -13.65 -12.78
CA ALA A 4 20.27 -13.47 -12.75
C ALA A 4 19.79 -12.50 -13.84
N LEU A 5 20.60 -11.51 -14.22
CA LEU A 5 20.25 -10.51 -15.24
C LEU A 5 20.45 -10.98 -16.68
N ARG A 6 20.97 -12.20 -16.92
CA ARG A 6 21.21 -12.70 -18.30
C ARG A 6 19.93 -12.83 -19.14
N HIS A 7 18.80 -12.95 -18.50
CA HIS A 7 17.50 -13.12 -19.15
C HIS A 7 16.64 -11.84 -19.11
N VAL A 8 17.22 -10.72 -18.67
CA VAL A 8 16.54 -9.42 -18.59
C VAL A 8 17.20 -8.49 -19.62
N SER A 9 16.40 -7.95 -20.52
CA SER A 9 16.81 -6.87 -21.42
C SER A 9 16.15 -5.58 -20.99
N PHE A 10 16.92 -4.49 -20.97
CA PHE A 10 16.44 -3.16 -20.65
C PHE A 10 16.27 -2.39 -21.96
N ASP A 11 15.05 -1.99 -22.25
CA ASP A 11 14.72 -1.10 -23.36
C ASP A 11 14.23 0.23 -22.79
N ALA A 12 14.98 1.29 -23.01
CA ALA A 12 14.70 2.62 -22.48
C ALA A 12 14.79 3.65 -23.61
N THR A 13 13.69 4.37 -23.83
CA THR A 13 13.61 5.41 -24.86
C THR A 13 14.49 6.60 -24.49
N PRO A 14 15.47 7.00 -25.35
CA PRO A 14 16.30 8.18 -25.11
C PRO A 14 15.45 9.46 -24.96
N GLY A 15 15.86 10.35 -24.05
CA GLY A 15 15.15 11.60 -23.76
C GLY A 15 14.03 11.48 -22.72
N THR A 16 13.80 10.28 -22.20
CA THR A 16 12.83 10.05 -21.10
C THR A 16 13.50 10.16 -19.73
N MET A 17 12.67 10.15 -18.66
CA MET A 17 13.15 10.18 -17.29
C MET A 17 14.09 9.01 -16.95
N ASN A 18 13.87 7.83 -17.55
CA ASN A 18 14.67 6.62 -17.34
C ASN A 18 15.92 6.57 -18.24
N CYS A 19 16.00 7.41 -19.26
CA CYS A 19 17.09 7.46 -20.23
C CYS A 19 17.33 8.91 -20.67
N ALA A 20 17.85 9.73 -19.77
CA ALA A 20 18.07 11.14 -20.01
C ALA A 20 19.21 11.37 -21.03
N ASN A 21 19.03 12.32 -21.93
CA ASN A 21 20.08 12.74 -22.84
C ASN A 21 21.17 13.53 -22.10
N PHE A 22 22.43 13.28 -22.43
CA PHE A 22 23.53 14.10 -21.92
C PHE A 22 23.42 15.55 -22.49
N PRO A 23 23.64 16.59 -21.70
CA PRO A 23 24.13 16.67 -20.32
C PRO A 23 23.00 16.97 -19.26
N ALA A 24 21.84 16.37 -19.40
CA ALA A 24 20.74 16.61 -18.46
C ALA A 24 21.13 16.33 -17.01
N SER A 25 20.64 17.17 -16.10
CA SER A 25 20.80 16.93 -14.66
C SER A 25 19.91 15.78 -14.20
N VAL A 26 20.50 14.76 -13.57
CA VAL A 26 19.81 13.52 -13.19
C VAL A 26 19.89 13.22 -11.68
N SER A 27 20.35 14.16 -10.87
CA SER A 27 20.68 13.92 -9.46
C SER A 27 19.48 13.40 -8.63
N THR A 28 18.26 13.90 -8.85
CA THR A 28 17.06 13.53 -8.10
C THR A 28 16.12 12.62 -8.89
N ALA A 29 15.96 12.88 -10.18
CA ALA A 29 15.06 12.14 -11.07
C ALA A 29 15.32 10.62 -11.09
N PRO A 30 16.58 10.10 -11.08
CA PRO A 30 16.82 8.67 -11.10
C PRO A 30 16.26 7.91 -9.90
N VAL A 31 16.28 8.49 -8.71
CA VAL A 31 15.73 7.82 -7.50
C VAL A 31 14.23 7.64 -7.65
N GLN A 32 13.51 8.68 -8.07
CA GLN A 32 12.06 8.63 -8.27
C GLN A 32 11.69 7.70 -9.45
N ALA A 33 12.41 7.81 -10.56
CA ALA A 33 12.21 6.93 -11.72
C ALA A 33 12.45 5.47 -11.38
N MET A 34 13.47 5.17 -10.58
CA MET A 34 13.76 3.83 -10.10
C MET A 34 12.61 3.30 -9.25
N GLU A 35 12.07 4.10 -8.33
CA GLU A 35 10.97 3.66 -7.47
C GLU A 35 9.70 3.39 -8.29
N ILE A 36 9.31 4.30 -9.18
CA ILE A 36 8.14 4.14 -10.05
C ILE A 36 8.27 2.90 -10.95
N SER A 37 9.48 2.54 -11.38
CA SER A 37 9.72 1.36 -12.21
C SER A 37 9.79 0.07 -11.40
N LEU A 38 10.34 0.13 -10.20
CA LEU A 38 10.66 -1.03 -9.36
C LEU A 38 9.40 -1.71 -8.82
N TYR A 39 8.44 -0.94 -8.29
CA TYR A 39 7.24 -1.50 -7.67
C TYR A 39 6.33 -2.25 -8.65
N PRO A 40 6.00 -1.70 -9.85
CA PRO A 40 5.28 -2.46 -10.86
C PRO A 40 6.05 -3.73 -11.30
N THR A 41 7.39 -3.64 -11.41
CA THR A 41 8.21 -4.80 -11.77
C THR A 41 8.10 -5.91 -10.73
N TYR A 42 8.16 -5.60 -9.44
CA TYR A 42 7.98 -6.60 -8.39
C TYR A 42 6.57 -7.21 -8.42
N ASN A 43 5.52 -6.40 -8.64
CA ASN A 43 4.16 -6.90 -8.75
C ASN A 43 4.00 -7.87 -9.94
N VAL A 44 4.56 -7.51 -11.10
CA VAL A 44 4.54 -8.37 -12.29
C VAL A 44 5.30 -9.67 -12.03
N LEU A 45 6.52 -9.59 -11.49
CA LEU A 45 7.32 -10.78 -11.17
C LEU A 45 6.61 -11.67 -10.15
N SER A 46 6.01 -11.11 -9.10
CA SER A 46 5.24 -11.86 -8.11
C SER A 46 4.04 -12.57 -8.73
N LYS A 47 3.29 -11.91 -9.61
CA LYS A 47 2.17 -12.51 -10.36
C LYS A 47 2.66 -13.63 -11.29
N MET A 48 3.79 -13.44 -11.97
CA MET A 48 4.41 -14.46 -12.84
C MET A 48 4.82 -15.69 -12.03
N ILE A 49 5.52 -15.52 -10.90
CA ILE A 49 5.93 -16.60 -10.00
C ILE A 49 4.71 -17.34 -9.47
N PHE A 50 3.69 -16.62 -9.04
CA PHE A 50 2.46 -17.22 -8.52
C PHE A 50 1.71 -18.03 -9.58
N SER A 51 1.82 -17.68 -10.86
CA SER A 51 1.16 -18.41 -11.96
C SER A 51 1.73 -19.81 -12.18
N ASP A 52 2.98 -20.07 -11.77
CA ASP A 52 3.59 -21.41 -11.78
C ASP A 52 3.20 -22.20 -10.52
N THR A 53 2.57 -23.37 -10.71
CA THR A 53 2.05 -24.19 -9.61
C THR A 53 3.15 -24.74 -8.69
N LYS A 54 4.36 -24.94 -9.19
CA LYS A 54 5.49 -25.42 -8.38
C LYS A 54 6.14 -24.27 -7.61
N MET A 55 6.32 -23.14 -8.29
CA MET A 55 7.00 -22.00 -7.68
C MET A 55 6.16 -21.30 -6.60
N ARG A 56 4.82 -21.32 -6.73
CA ARG A 56 3.94 -20.69 -5.73
C ARG A 56 3.93 -21.38 -4.37
N GLU A 57 4.30 -22.67 -4.31
CA GLU A 57 4.37 -23.44 -3.07
C GLU A 57 5.70 -23.22 -2.33
N ASP A 58 6.77 -22.92 -3.09
CA ASP A 58 8.12 -22.78 -2.55
C ASP A 58 8.56 -21.32 -2.38
N ILE A 59 7.88 -20.38 -3.05
CA ILE A 59 8.27 -18.97 -3.09
C ILE A 59 7.12 -18.08 -2.65
N MET A 60 7.36 -17.29 -1.62
CA MET A 60 6.42 -16.26 -1.18
C MET A 60 6.38 -15.12 -2.20
N CYS A 61 5.17 -14.75 -2.63
CA CYS A 61 4.95 -13.62 -3.53
C CYS A 61 4.74 -12.36 -2.70
N ILE A 62 5.58 -11.39 -2.91
CA ILE A 62 5.53 -10.12 -2.16
C ILE A 62 4.62 -9.14 -2.90
N GLY A 63 3.60 -8.64 -2.21
CA GLY A 63 2.81 -7.47 -2.64
C GLY A 63 3.66 -6.20 -2.63
N GLY A 64 3.04 -5.03 -2.82
CA GLY A 64 3.77 -3.75 -2.81
C GLY A 64 4.50 -3.53 -1.48
N THR A 65 5.78 -3.21 -1.55
CA THR A 65 6.57 -2.79 -0.39
C THR A 65 6.52 -1.28 -0.22
N SER A 66 6.83 -0.79 0.97
CA SER A 66 6.81 0.64 1.24
C SER A 66 7.85 1.43 0.45
N GLN A 67 7.57 2.70 0.25
CA GLN A 67 8.41 3.66 -0.42
C GLN A 67 9.10 4.58 0.59
N TRP A 68 10.30 5.07 0.27
CA TRP A 68 11.07 5.92 1.14
C TRP A 68 10.80 7.41 0.90
N PRO A 69 10.16 8.13 1.84
CA PRO A 69 10.11 9.57 1.81
C PRO A 69 11.45 10.14 2.31
N ALA A 70 12.12 10.92 1.48
CA ALA A 70 13.35 11.58 1.87
C ALA A 70 13.03 12.92 2.55
N THR A 71 13.63 13.14 3.72
CA THR A 71 13.63 14.40 4.46
C THR A 71 15.08 14.74 4.82
N ILE A 72 15.55 15.87 4.35
CA ILE A 72 16.91 16.35 4.56
C ILE A 72 16.86 17.57 5.47
N PHE A 73 17.70 17.58 6.50
CA PHE A 73 17.83 18.69 7.43
C PHE A 73 19.20 19.30 7.32
N ARG A 74 19.27 20.60 7.52
CA ARG A 74 20.52 21.34 7.65
C ARG A 74 20.35 22.56 8.53
N GLY A 75 21.46 23.02 9.08
CA GLY A 75 21.48 24.20 9.95
C GLY A 75 22.73 24.24 10.77
N THR A 76 22.61 24.80 11.96
CA THR A 76 23.64 24.82 13.01
C THR A 76 23.21 23.89 14.12
N ASP A 77 24.11 23.04 14.57
CA ASP A 77 23.83 22.09 15.62
C ASP A 77 23.87 22.71 17.03
N GLN A 78 23.69 21.90 18.06
CA GLN A 78 23.68 22.32 19.46
C GLN A 78 25.04 22.79 19.98
N TRP A 79 26.12 22.63 19.22
CA TRP A 79 27.48 23.09 19.55
C TRP A 79 27.91 24.29 18.74
N GLY A 80 27.12 24.73 17.78
CA GLY A 80 27.38 25.87 16.91
C GLY A 80 28.04 25.49 15.58
N ASP A 81 28.21 24.20 15.30
CA ASP A 81 28.79 23.71 14.06
C ASP A 81 27.72 23.49 12.95
N PRO A 82 28.08 23.66 11.67
CA PRO A 82 27.18 23.37 10.58
C PRO A 82 26.91 21.87 10.48
N PHE A 83 25.63 21.47 10.30
CA PHE A 83 25.26 20.07 10.10
C PHE A 83 24.38 19.88 8.87
N GLY A 84 24.39 18.64 8.35
CA GLY A 84 23.43 18.13 7.39
C GLY A 84 23.07 16.69 7.74
N TYR A 85 21.78 16.36 7.70
CA TYR A 85 21.27 15.05 8.05
C TYR A 85 20.15 14.62 7.10
N LEU A 86 20.22 13.39 6.64
CA LEU A 86 19.12 12.73 5.94
C LEU A 86 18.40 11.83 6.94
N LEU A 87 17.12 12.08 7.20
CA LEU A 87 16.34 11.24 8.10
C LEU A 87 16.29 9.80 7.55
N VAL A 88 16.88 8.87 8.29
CA VAL A 88 16.95 7.48 7.86
C VAL A 88 15.83 6.60 8.42
N ASP A 89 15.01 7.09 9.34
CA ASP A 89 13.87 6.37 9.92
C ASP A 89 12.96 5.73 8.86
N PRO A 90 12.59 6.42 7.76
CA PRO A 90 11.73 5.82 6.72
C PRO A 90 12.33 4.62 6.00
N ILE A 91 13.64 4.35 6.15
CA ILE A 91 14.25 3.10 5.67
C ILE A 91 13.67 1.87 6.40
N GLY A 92 13.14 2.06 7.62
CA GLY A 92 12.35 1.04 8.33
C GLY A 92 11.22 0.47 7.50
N GLY A 93 10.65 1.26 6.60
CA GLY A 93 9.72 0.81 5.56
C GLY A 93 8.59 -0.09 6.05
N ALA A 94 8.16 -0.99 5.20
CA ALA A 94 7.24 -2.10 5.46
C ALA A 94 7.34 -3.11 4.30
N ILE A 95 7.21 -4.38 4.57
CA ILE A 95 7.22 -5.45 3.56
C ILE A 95 5.79 -5.88 3.25
N GLY A 96 5.46 -6.03 1.98
CA GLY A 96 4.15 -6.48 1.50
C GLY A 96 3.78 -7.88 2.01
N ALA A 97 2.50 -8.17 1.99
CA ALA A 97 2.00 -9.50 2.36
C ALA A 97 2.57 -10.58 1.46
N PHE A 98 2.77 -11.76 2.03
CA PHE A 98 3.16 -12.96 1.30
C PHE A 98 1.92 -13.73 0.84
N SER A 99 2.10 -14.70 -0.05
CA SER A 99 1.01 -15.57 -0.50
C SER A 99 0.49 -16.52 0.58
N ASP A 100 1.24 -16.70 1.67
CA ASP A 100 0.98 -17.62 2.78
C ASP A 100 1.07 -16.96 4.17
N GLY A 101 1.33 -15.65 4.25
CA GLY A 101 1.50 -14.96 5.53
C GLY A 101 1.41 -13.44 5.43
N ASP A 102 1.32 -12.81 6.60
CA ASP A 102 1.31 -11.36 6.72
C ASP A 102 2.66 -10.75 6.33
N GLY A 103 2.60 -9.51 5.86
CA GLY A 103 3.77 -8.68 5.63
C GLY A 103 4.48 -8.31 6.94
N ILE A 104 5.72 -7.86 6.82
CA ILE A 104 6.56 -7.51 7.98
C ILE A 104 6.45 -6.02 8.26
N SER A 105 5.92 -5.68 9.43
CA SER A 105 5.86 -4.30 9.91
C SER A 105 7.27 -3.76 10.14
N THR A 106 7.52 -2.52 9.71
CA THR A 106 8.84 -1.86 9.77
C THR A 106 10.01 -2.76 9.34
N GLY A 107 9.72 -3.68 8.42
CA GLY A 107 10.65 -4.74 7.98
C GLY A 107 11.62 -4.34 6.87
N GLY A 108 11.73 -3.04 6.56
CA GLY A 108 12.58 -2.53 5.50
C GLY A 108 11.82 -2.26 4.21
N GLN A 109 12.55 -2.01 3.16
CA GLN A 109 12.05 -1.73 1.81
C GLN A 109 12.57 -2.77 0.84
N SER A 110 12.04 -2.79 -0.37
CA SER A 110 12.50 -3.70 -1.44
C SER A 110 14.01 -3.67 -1.71
N ARG A 111 14.65 -2.52 -1.50
CA ARG A 111 16.11 -2.32 -1.68
C ARG A 111 16.92 -2.61 -0.43
N THR A 112 16.30 -2.54 0.72
CA THR A 112 16.90 -2.69 2.05
C THR A 112 16.01 -3.55 2.94
N PRO A 113 15.77 -4.82 2.56
CA PRO A 113 14.95 -5.72 3.36
C PRO A 113 15.63 -5.96 4.72
N ILE A 114 14.82 -6.11 5.76
CA ILE A 114 15.29 -6.35 7.15
C ILE A 114 16.15 -5.18 7.66
N CYS A 115 15.91 -3.96 7.17
CA CYS A 115 16.59 -2.78 7.68
C CYS A 115 16.06 -2.44 9.08
N LYS A 116 16.97 -2.10 9.98
CA LYS A 116 16.62 -1.66 11.34
C LYS A 116 16.47 -0.15 11.37
N LEU A 117 15.54 0.33 12.20
CA LEU A 117 15.45 1.73 12.56
C LEU A 117 16.68 2.19 13.31
N PRO A 118 17.18 3.43 13.10
CA PRO A 118 18.28 3.97 13.87
C PRO A 118 17.88 4.12 15.35
N ASN A 119 18.87 4.11 16.22
CA ASN A 119 18.68 4.39 17.64
C ASN A 119 18.37 5.88 17.81
N ILE A 120 17.25 6.20 18.46
CA ILE A 120 16.81 7.59 18.71
C ILE A 120 17.83 8.37 19.52
N GLU A 121 18.31 7.81 20.62
CA GLU A 121 19.25 8.45 21.52
C GLU A 121 20.56 8.83 20.82
N HIS A 122 21.06 7.93 19.95
CA HIS A 122 22.23 8.23 19.14
C HIS A 122 21.97 9.35 18.12
N THR A 123 20.78 9.39 17.53
CA THR A 123 20.38 10.46 16.60
C THR A 123 20.30 11.80 17.32
N GLU A 124 19.68 11.85 18.49
CA GLU A 124 19.56 13.06 19.32
C GLU A 124 20.90 13.57 19.86
N GLN A 125 21.82 12.65 20.17
CA GLN A 125 23.19 13.02 20.55
C GLN A 125 24.00 13.62 19.39
N THR A 126 23.71 13.22 18.16
CA THR A 126 24.48 13.63 16.99
C THR A 126 23.87 14.85 16.29
N PHE A 127 22.58 15.00 16.29
CA PHE A 127 21.84 16.03 15.57
C PHE A 127 20.91 16.82 16.51
N PRO A 128 20.63 18.10 16.22
CA PRO A 128 19.82 18.96 17.08
C PRO A 128 18.32 18.65 16.96
N LEU A 129 17.94 17.41 17.24
CA LEU A 129 16.56 16.90 17.20
C LEU A 129 16.19 16.33 18.57
N LEU A 130 14.91 16.47 18.94
CA LEU A 130 14.28 15.77 20.06
C LEU A 130 13.04 15.04 19.53
N PHE A 131 13.06 13.71 19.59
CA PHE A 131 11.93 12.88 19.21
C PHE A 131 10.86 12.93 20.31
N LEU A 132 9.64 13.23 19.91
CA LEU A 132 8.46 13.19 20.78
C LEU A 132 7.90 11.76 20.85
N TYR A 133 7.87 11.10 19.71
CA TYR A 133 7.55 9.67 19.58
C TYR A 133 8.02 9.10 18.24
N ARG A 134 8.12 7.79 18.20
CA ARG A 134 8.22 6.98 17.01
C ARG A 134 7.36 5.74 17.21
N LYS A 135 6.39 5.51 16.34
CA LYS A 135 5.40 4.45 16.50
C LYS A 135 5.03 3.80 15.17
N GLU A 136 4.66 2.53 15.18
CA GLU A 136 3.92 1.92 14.08
C GLU A 136 2.51 2.50 14.02
N VAL A 137 1.96 2.60 12.80
CA VAL A 137 0.70 3.31 12.57
C VAL A 137 -0.41 2.32 12.22
N ILE A 138 -1.47 2.33 13.01
CA ILE A 138 -2.67 1.50 12.83
C ILE A 138 -3.24 1.74 11.43
N ASP A 139 -3.73 0.68 10.77
CA ASP A 139 -4.32 0.69 9.42
C ASP A 139 -3.37 1.14 8.30
N SER A 140 -2.07 1.31 8.57
CA SER A 140 -1.11 1.67 7.54
C SER A 140 -0.74 0.52 6.60
N GLY A 141 -0.82 -0.73 7.05
CA GLY A 141 -0.69 -1.91 6.20
C GLY A 141 -1.97 -2.15 5.38
N GLY A 142 -1.80 -2.49 4.10
CA GLY A 142 -2.93 -2.83 3.22
C GLY A 142 -3.69 -4.07 3.69
N ALA A 143 -5.01 -3.99 3.71
CA ALA A 143 -5.86 -5.10 4.12
C ALA A 143 -5.83 -6.26 3.11
N GLY A 144 -6.01 -7.48 3.60
CA GLY A 144 -6.04 -8.68 2.77
C GLY A 144 -6.36 -9.92 3.61
N LYS A 145 -6.46 -11.08 2.97
CA LYS A 145 -6.41 -12.36 3.66
C LYS A 145 -5.14 -12.43 4.51
N PHE A 146 -4.05 -11.95 3.93
CA PHE A 146 -2.82 -11.60 4.63
C PHE A 146 -2.61 -10.10 4.51
N ARG A 147 -2.42 -9.40 5.63
CA ARG A 147 -2.24 -7.97 5.63
C ARG A 147 -0.80 -7.58 5.26
N GLY A 148 -0.64 -6.43 4.64
CA GLY A 148 0.66 -5.80 4.47
C GLY A 148 1.28 -5.41 5.81
N GLY A 149 2.60 -5.27 5.83
CA GLY A 149 3.32 -4.74 6.99
C GLY A 149 2.91 -3.30 7.27
N MET A 150 2.81 -2.96 8.55
CA MET A 150 2.61 -1.57 8.98
C MET A 150 3.86 -0.74 8.72
N SER A 151 3.66 0.51 8.38
CA SER A 151 4.67 1.55 8.44
C SER A 151 4.70 2.23 9.80
N ALA A 152 5.54 3.23 9.94
CA ALA A 152 5.62 4.00 11.15
C ALA A 152 5.66 5.50 10.88
N GLU A 153 5.53 6.25 11.95
CA GLU A 153 5.60 7.69 12.01
C GLU A 153 6.69 8.11 12.99
N SER A 154 7.53 9.07 12.59
CA SER A 154 8.48 9.75 13.46
C SER A 154 8.05 11.20 13.65
N CYS A 155 7.99 11.65 14.89
CA CYS A 155 7.59 13.00 15.28
C CYS A 155 8.65 13.64 16.16
N PHE A 156 9.08 14.88 15.83
CA PHE A 156 10.17 15.54 16.54
C PHE A 156 10.13 17.06 16.39
N ILE A 157 10.95 17.72 17.22
CA ILE A 157 11.21 19.15 17.21
C ILE A 157 12.72 19.42 17.09
N PRO A 158 13.16 20.61 16.65
CA PRO A 158 14.53 21.08 16.85
C PRO A 158 14.83 21.22 18.34
N HIS A 159 16.02 20.80 18.77
CA HIS A 159 16.47 20.88 20.14
C HIS A 159 17.93 21.33 20.22
N GLY A 160 18.22 22.27 21.11
CA GLY A 160 19.57 22.86 21.22
C GLY A 160 19.93 23.82 20.08
N THR A 161 18.99 24.13 19.19
CA THR A 161 19.11 25.12 18.11
C THR A 161 17.80 25.88 17.96
N GLU A 162 17.83 27.07 17.38
CA GLU A 162 16.64 27.91 17.20
C GLU A 162 15.74 27.37 16.07
N ASN A 163 16.35 26.88 15.01
CA ASN A 163 15.64 26.38 13.83
C ASN A 163 16.53 25.47 13.00
N ILE A 164 15.86 24.61 12.20
CA ILE A 164 16.48 23.80 11.15
C ILE A 164 15.79 24.03 9.82
N THR A 165 16.53 23.93 8.73
CA THR A 165 15.99 24.02 7.38
C THR A 165 15.78 22.62 6.82
N HIS A 166 14.62 22.41 6.21
CA HIS A 166 14.23 21.14 5.60
C HIS A 166 14.14 21.21 4.09
N ASP A 167 14.37 20.04 3.48
CA ASP A 167 13.94 19.74 2.10
C ASP A 167 13.21 18.39 2.12
N THR A 168 12.04 18.31 1.49
CA THR A 168 11.32 17.07 1.28
C THR A 168 11.36 16.62 -0.15
N LEU A 169 11.46 15.32 -0.36
CA LEU A 169 11.46 14.69 -1.67
C LEU A 169 10.87 13.29 -1.55
N SER A 170 9.71 13.07 -2.16
CA SER A 170 9.07 11.77 -2.17
C SER A 170 8.14 11.58 -3.35
N SER A 171 7.58 10.39 -3.43
CA SER A 171 6.41 10.00 -4.23
C SER A 171 5.45 9.23 -3.32
N GLY A 172 4.24 8.92 -3.81
CA GLY A 172 3.27 8.16 -3.02
C GLY A 172 2.59 8.96 -1.90
N ASN A 173 2.34 10.25 -2.12
CA ASN A 173 1.56 11.09 -1.22
C ASN A 173 0.12 11.26 -1.69
N ALA A 174 -0.12 11.34 -3.02
CA ALA A 174 -1.45 11.49 -3.58
C ALA A 174 -2.22 10.17 -3.64
N ILE A 175 -1.52 9.13 -4.09
CA ILE A 175 -2.04 7.79 -4.28
C ILE A 175 -1.09 6.76 -3.67
N PRO A 176 -1.61 5.63 -3.16
CA PRO A 176 -0.77 4.54 -2.69
C PRO A 176 0.09 3.98 -3.84
N THR A 177 1.38 3.84 -3.60
CA THR A 177 2.33 3.19 -4.52
C THR A 177 2.59 1.73 -4.16
N SER A 178 2.33 1.36 -2.92
CA SER A 178 2.42 -0.02 -2.42
C SER A 178 1.10 -0.74 -2.67
N THR A 179 0.88 -1.18 -3.91
CA THR A 179 -0.36 -1.86 -4.29
C THR A 179 -0.47 -3.23 -3.64
N GLY A 180 -1.70 -3.66 -3.33
CA GLY A 180 -1.97 -5.03 -2.93
C GLY A 180 -1.94 -5.99 -4.13
N MET A 181 -2.15 -7.28 -3.87
CA MET A 181 -2.21 -8.33 -4.88
C MET A 181 -3.42 -9.23 -4.67
N MET A 182 -4.00 -9.66 -5.80
CA MET A 182 -5.06 -10.70 -5.82
C MET A 182 -6.24 -10.37 -4.89
N GLY A 183 -6.68 -9.11 -4.90
CA GLY A 183 -7.75 -8.58 -4.04
C GLY A 183 -7.26 -7.94 -2.74
N GLY A 184 -5.96 -7.97 -2.44
CA GLY A 184 -5.41 -7.21 -1.32
C GLY A 184 -5.44 -5.71 -1.57
N TYR A 185 -5.66 -4.92 -0.52
CA TYR A 185 -5.70 -3.47 -0.57
C TYR A 185 -4.28 -2.87 -0.54
N PRO A 186 -4.10 -1.67 -1.06
CA PRO A 186 -2.83 -0.96 -0.95
C PRO A 186 -2.53 -0.51 0.48
N GLY A 187 -1.26 -0.26 0.77
CA GLY A 187 -0.82 0.36 2.02
C GLY A 187 -1.05 1.87 2.06
N ALA A 188 -0.74 2.48 3.21
CA ALA A 188 -0.83 3.92 3.45
C ALA A 188 0.07 4.74 2.52
N VAL A 189 -0.25 6.01 2.35
CA VAL A 189 0.55 7.01 1.62
C VAL A 189 1.59 7.68 2.53
N ASN A 190 2.56 8.39 1.93
CA ASN A 190 3.46 9.27 2.68
C ASN A 190 2.74 10.57 3.08
N VAL A 191 2.96 11.02 4.32
CA VAL A 191 2.44 12.28 4.82
C VAL A 191 3.53 13.04 5.57
N TYR A 192 3.74 14.31 5.22
CA TYR A 192 4.56 15.25 5.96
C TYR A 192 3.66 16.29 6.62
N LYS A 193 3.69 16.37 7.93
CA LYS A 193 2.78 17.23 8.70
C LYS A 193 3.56 18.11 9.67
N PHE A 194 3.14 19.38 9.75
CA PHE A 194 3.55 20.30 10.80
C PHE A 194 2.38 20.68 11.69
N GLN A 195 2.67 20.91 12.97
CA GLN A 195 1.93 21.81 13.83
C GLN A 195 2.80 23.04 14.07
N ARG A 196 2.48 24.13 13.38
CA ARG A 196 3.19 25.41 13.47
C ARG A 196 2.77 26.16 14.71
N GLU A 197 3.75 26.85 15.35
CA GLU A 197 3.47 27.65 16.54
C GLU A 197 2.72 26.85 17.60
N SER A 198 3.21 25.65 17.87
CA SER A 198 2.52 24.67 18.67
C SER A 198 2.59 24.97 20.17
N ASN A 199 1.72 24.31 20.94
CA ASN A 199 1.73 24.35 22.39
C ASN A 199 2.70 23.36 23.05
N ILE A 200 3.69 22.84 22.33
CA ILE A 200 4.60 21.78 22.84
C ILE A 200 5.37 22.22 24.10
N GLY A 201 5.74 23.50 24.18
CA GLY A 201 6.38 24.06 25.36
C GLY A 201 5.48 24.03 26.60
N GLU A 202 4.18 24.25 26.46
CA GLU A 202 3.22 24.13 27.54
C GLU A 202 3.03 22.66 27.98
N MET A 203 3.06 21.73 27.01
CA MET A 203 2.99 20.29 27.30
C MET A 203 4.20 19.85 28.13
N PHE A 204 5.41 20.29 27.76
CA PHE A 204 6.63 20.00 28.55
C PHE A 204 6.57 20.60 29.97
N ASN A 205 6.07 21.82 30.12
CA ASN A 205 5.90 22.44 31.43
C ASN A 205 4.91 21.66 32.33
N LYS A 206 3.98 20.91 31.71
CA LYS A 206 3.04 20.01 32.40
C LYS A 206 3.57 18.57 32.52
N SER A 207 4.82 18.32 32.12
CA SER A 207 5.42 16.98 32.08
C SER A 207 4.60 15.98 31.23
N THR A 208 4.00 16.44 30.12
CA THR A 208 3.25 15.63 29.16
C THR A 208 3.96 15.59 27.82
N LEU A 209 3.95 14.42 27.20
CA LEU A 209 4.40 14.21 25.82
C LEU A 209 3.20 13.78 24.96
N PRO A 210 3.10 14.24 23.69
CA PRO A 210 2.05 13.76 22.80
C PRO A 210 2.33 12.31 22.39
N ALA A 211 1.28 11.50 22.29
CA ALA A 211 1.33 10.17 21.68
C ALA A 211 0.96 10.22 20.19
N ASP A 212 0.37 11.32 19.75
CA ASP A 212 0.00 11.60 18.36
C ASP A 212 0.14 13.11 18.08
N ILE A 213 0.50 13.47 16.82
CA ILE A 213 0.59 14.87 16.42
C ILE A 213 -0.76 15.59 16.49
N ALA A 214 -1.88 14.88 16.42
CA ALA A 214 -3.22 15.44 16.59
C ALA A 214 -3.50 15.95 18.01
N GLU A 215 -2.72 15.53 19.02
CA GLU A 215 -2.81 16.03 20.40
C GLU A 215 -2.09 17.37 20.57
N VAL A 216 -1.28 17.75 19.59
CA VAL A 216 -0.48 18.97 19.63
C VAL A 216 -1.30 20.13 19.05
N GLY A 217 -1.55 21.15 19.86
CA GLY A 217 -2.16 22.39 19.37
C GLY A 217 -1.24 23.18 18.45
N GLY A 218 -1.83 24.06 17.64
CA GLY A 218 -1.10 24.86 16.67
C GLY A 218 -1.84 24.94 15.33
N ARG A 219 -1.16 25.47 14.30
CA ARG A 219 -1.69 25.52 12.93
C ARG A 219 -1.17 24.36 12.11
N GLU A 220 -2.07 23.46 11.73
CA GLU A 220 -1.72 22.32 10.88
C GLU A 220 -1.29 22.80 9.48
N GLU A 221 -0.21 22.21 8.98
CA GLU A 221 0.30 22.38 7.62
C GLU A 221 0.77 21.03 7.08
N ILE A 222 0.16 20.58 5.97
CA ILE A 222 0.60 19.38 5.24
C ILE A 222 1.47 19.84 4.08
N LEU A 223 2.69 19.30 4.02
CA LEU A 223 3.69 19.71 3.03
C LEU A 223 3.47 19.02 1.68
N GLY A 224 3.96 19.69 0.62
CA GLY A 224 4.02 19.13 -0.72
C GLY A 224 5.09 18.04 -0.88
N LEU A 225 5.01 17.33 -2.01
CA LEU A 225 5.95 16.26 -2.39
C LEU A 225 7.40 16.72 -2.48
N ARG A 226 7.58 17.94 -2.98
CA ARG A 226 8.86 18.57 -3.24
C ARG A 226 8.82 19.98 -2.70
N GLN A 227 9.32 20.14 -1.51
CA GLN A 227 9.39 21.44 -0.87
C GLN A 227 10.80 21.65 -0.36
N GLN A 228 11.38 22.81 -0.69
CA GLN A 228 12.77 23.11 -0.38
C GLN A 228 12.85 24.37 0.50
N ASN A 229 13.91 24.44 1.30
CA ASN A 229 14.26 25.62 2.10
C ASN A 229 13.14 26.09 3.04
N PHE A 230 12.39 25.17 3.63
CA PHE A 230 11.41 25.54 4.65
C PHE A 230 11.98 25.34 6.06
N ASN A 231 11.64 26.28 6.95
CA ASN A 231 12.15 26.27 8.30
C ASN A 231 11.20 25.57 9.27
N GLN A 232 11.79 24.87 10.24
CA GLN A 232 11.15 24.42 11.45
C GLN A 232 11.80 25.12 12.65
N LYS A 233 11.01 25.84 13.43
CA LYS A 233 11.44 26.46 14.70
C LYS A 233 11.29 25.46 15.85
N ALA A 234 11.93 25.72 16.97
CA ALA A 234 11.77 24.89 18.18
C ALA A 234 10.31 24.79 18.68
N SER A 235 9.44 25.75 18.31
CA SER A 235 8.00 25.72 18.60
C SER A 235 7.17 24.94 17.57
N ASP A 236 7.76 24.45 16.50
CA ASP A 236 7.05 23.73 15.45
C ASP A 236 7.27 22.22 15.62
N VAL A 237 6.21 21.45 15.68
CA VAL A 237 6.28 19.99 15.70
C VAL A 237 6.15 19.45 14.28
N TYR A 238 7.06 18.57 13.88
CA TYR A 238 7.08 17.93 12.57
C TYR A 238 6.91 16.43 12.70
N SER A 239 6.07 15.87 11.85
CA SER A 239 5.85 14.44 11.73
C SER A 239 6.03 13.98 10.29
N VAL A 240 6.60 12.79 10.14
CA VAL A 240 6.68 12.08 8.87
C VAL A 240 6.13 10.66 9.02
N LEU A 241 5.03 10.40 8.33
CA LEU A 241 4.50 9.06 8.10
C LEU A 241 5.01 8.57 6.75
N TRP A 242 5.57 7.36 6.69
CA TRP A 242 5.94 6.74 5.41
C TRP A 242 4.94 5.69 4.96
N THR A 243 5.04 5.26 3.70
CA THR A 243 4.05 4.36 3.10
C THR A 243 4.00 3.02 3.82
N GLY A 244 2.80 2.50 4.01
CA GLY A 244 2.57 1.11 4.39
C GLY A 244 2.78 0.15 3.21
N ALA A 245 2.67 -1.13 3.44
CA ALA A 245 2.83 -2.15 2.42
C ALA A 245 1.51 -2.79 2.00
N GLY A 246 1.42 -3.31 0.78
CA GLY A 246 0.20 -3.89 0.22
C GLY A 246 -0.18 -5.24 0.81
N GLY A 247 -1.48 -5.52 0.91
CA GLY A 247 -2.05 -6.79 1.35
C GLY A 247 -2.16 -7.82 0.22
N PHE A 248 -2.48 -9.06 0.57
CA PHE A 248 -2.70 -10.17 -0.37
C PHE A 248 -4.05 -10.85 -0.12
N GLY A 249 -4.82 -11.06 -1.18
CA GLY A 249 -6.10 -11.76 -1.14
C GLY A 249 -7.26 -10.93 -0.56
N ASP A 250 -8.47 -11.47 -0.66
CA ASP A 250 -9.69 -10.80 -0.18
C ASP A 250 -9.66 -10.63 1.35
N PRO A 251 -9.79 -9.40 1.90
CA PRO A 251 -9.85 -9.18 3.35
C PRO A 251 -10.96 -9.97 4.06
N LEU A 252 -12.09 -10.25 3.40
CA LEU A 252 -13.16 -11.06 3.99
C LEU A 252 -12.76 -12.53 4.21
N GLU A 253 -11.62 -12.97 3.66
CA GLU A 253 -11.09 -14.33 3.87
C GLU A 253 -10.07 -14.41 5.02
N ARG A 254 -9.69 -13.28 5.63
CA ARG A 254 -8.80 -13.29 6.81
C ARG A 254 -9.51 -13.98 7.97
N ASP A 255 -8.78 -14.84 8.67
CA ASP A 255 -9.28 -15.47 9.89
C ASP A 255 -9.77 -14.40 10.88
N PRO A 256 -11.04 -14.42 11.33
CA PRO A 256 -11.56 -13.44 12.28
C PRO A 256 -10.79 -13.37 13.59
N VAL A 257 -10.18 -14.48 14.03
CA VAL A 257 -9.34 -14.53 15.24
C VAL A 257 -8.06 -13.71 15.04
N LEU A 258 -7.44 -13.79 13.86
CA LEU A 258 -6.28 -12.97 13.53
C LEU A 258 -6.63 -11.50 13.41
N VAL A 259 -7.82 -11.14 12.91
CA VAL A 259 -8.27 -9.75 12.91
C VAL A 259 -8.48 -9.23 14.33
N ALA A 260 -9.09 -10.02 15.22
CA ALA A 260 -9.25 -9.66 16.61
C ALA A 260 -7.88 -9.45 17.30
N PHE A 261 -6.92 -10.34 17.06
CA PHE A 261 -5.55 -10.22 17.55
C PHE A 261 -4.84 -8.97 17.01
N ASP A 262 -5.03 -8.64 15.73
CA ASP A 262 -4.51 -7.40 15.14
C ASP A 262 -5.12 -6.14 15.76
N VAL A 263 -6.37 -6.21 16.25
CA VAL A 263 -7.03 -5.07 16.93
C VAL A 263 -6.53 -4.91 18.36
N THR A 264 -6.40 -6.02 19.11
CA THR A 264 -6.18 -5.96 20.57
C THR A 264 -4.71 -6.02 20.98
N GLU A 265 -3.91 -6.82 20.27
CA GLU A 265 -2.51 -7.09 20.64
C GLU A 265 -1.52 -6.39 19.72
N ASN A 266 -1.69 -6.52 18.41
CA ASN A 266 -0.76 -5.92 17.46
C ASN A 266 -1.00 -4.43 17.21
N MET A 267 -2.21 -3.93 17.53
CA MET A 267 -2.65 -2.57 17.21
C MET A 267 -2.45 -2.23 15.72
N ALA A 268 -2.61 -3.23 14.87
CA ALA A 268 -2.38 -3.14 13.43
C ALA A 268 -3.63 -2.75 12.65
N VAL A 269 -4.81 -3.05 13.22
CA VAL A 269 -6.12 -2.84 12.61
C VAL A 269 -7.03 -2.12 13.60
N SER A 270 -7.69 -1.05 13.16
CA SER A 270 -8.70 -0.38 13.98
C SER A 270 -10.00 -1.19 14.05
N ILE A 271 -10.79 -0.99 15.10
CA ILE A 271 -12.13 -1.60 15.22
C ILE A 271 -13.00 -1.24 14.01
N GLN A 272 -12.85 -0.03 13.49
CA GLN A 272 -13.59 0.43 12.32
C GLN A 272 -13.16 -0.37 11.07
N ALA A 273 -11.88 -0.52 10.80
CA ALA A 273 -11.36 -1.30 9.68
C ALA A 273 -11.71 -2.79 9.82
N ALA A 274 -11.63 -3.36 11.04
CA ALA A 274 -12.07 -4.72 11.31
C ALA A 274 -13.51 -4.95 10.85
N LYS A 275 -14.43 -4.03 11.15
CA LYS A 275 -15.83 -4.13 10.74
C LYS A 275 -16.03 -3.84 9.26
N GLN A 276 -15.49 -2.74 8.74
CA GLN A 276 -15.81 -2.24 7.40
C GLN A 276 -15.08 -2.97 6.28
N ILE A 277 -13.81 -3.37 6.52
CA ILE A 277 -12.95 -3.96 5.50
C ILE A 277 -12.89 -5.48 5.65
N TYR A 278 -12.70 -5.97 6.88
CA TYR A 278 -12.56 -7.41 7.16
C TYR A 278 -13.88 -8.11 7.47
N GLY A 279 -14.96 -7.32 7.67
CA GLY A 279 -16.27 -7.85 8.03
C GLY A 279 -16.27 -8.59 9.37
N VAL A 280 -15.44 -8.15 10.33
CA VAL A 280 -15.33 -8.76 11.67
C VAL A 280 -15.99 -7.87 12.71
N VAL A 281 -16.86 -8.47 13.51
CA VAL A 281 -17.51 -7.81 14.64
C VAL A 281 -16.78 -8.18 15.92
N MET A 282 -16.25 -7.16 16.59
CA MET A 282 -15.56 -7.34 17.88
C MET A 282 -16.55 -7.47 19.01
N ALA A 283 -16.34 -8.41 19.90
CA ALA A 283 -17.07 -8.54 21.16
C ALA A 283 -16.46 -7.63 22.25
N ASN A 284 -17.19 -7.40 23.34
CA ASN A 284 -16.74 -6.51 24.42
C ASN A 284 -15.50 -7.01 25.17
N ASP A 285 -15.20 -8.29 25.09
CA ASP A 285 -14.02 -8.92 25.70
C ASP A 285 -12.76 -8.88 24.81
N GLY A 286 -12.85 -8.22 23.64
CA GLY A 286 -11.76 -8.12 22.68
C GLY A 286 -11.65 -9.30 21.72
N THR A 287 -12.50 -10.32 21.82
CA THR A 287 -12.58 -11.43 20.86
C THR A 287 -13.49 -11.08 19.66
N CYS A 288 -13.52 -11.94 18.65
CA CYS A 288 -14.49 -11.78 17.56
C CYS A 288 -15.85 -12.45 17.92
N ASP A 289 -16.95 -11.75 17.65
CA ASP A 289 -18.28 -12.38 17.64
C ASP A 289 -18.44 -13.18 16.34
N VAL A 290 -18.33 -14.50 16.45
CA VAL A 290 -18.32 -15.41 15.30
C VAL A 290 -19.63 -15.33 14.50
N ASN A 291 -20.79 -15.29 15.20
CA ASN A 291 -22.11 -15.31 14.55
C ASN A 291 -22.39 -13.98 13.83
N ALA A 292 -22.15 -12.87 14.52
CA ALA A 292 -22.30 -11.54 13.92
C ALA A 292 -21.32 -11.32 12.76
N THR A 293 -20.08 -11.81 12.87
CA THR A 293 -19.06 -11.78 11.81
C THR A 293 -19.51 -12.57 10.58
N GLN A 294 -20.02 -13.79 10.75
CA GLN A 294 -20.53 -14.59 9.64
C GLN A 294 -21.71 -13.95 8.94
N ALA A 295 -22.64 -13.39 9.70
CA ALA A 295 -23.79 -12.65 9.16
C ALA A 295 -23.34 -11.43 8.35
N LEU A 296 -22.43 -10.61 8.91
CA LEU A 296 -21.90 -9.42 8.24
C LEU A 296 -21.14 -9.78 6.95
N ARG A 297 -20.26 -10.78 6.99
CA ARG A 297 -19.53 -11.25 5.78
C ARG A 297 -20.48 -11.74 4.69
N SER A 298 -21.53 -12.49 5.07
CA SER A 298 -22.55 -12.95 4.13
C SER A 298 -23.29 -11.77 3.48
N GLN A 299 -23.64 -10.74 4.26
CA GLN A 299 -24.24 -9.51 3.75
C GLN A 299 -23.30 -8.80 2.78
N LEU A 300 -22.04 -8.59 3.15
CA LEU A 300 -21.03 -7.92 2.31
C LEU A 300 -20.82 -8.65 0.99
N HIS A 301 -20.76 -9.99 0.99
CA HIS A 301 -20.68 -10.78 -0.24
C HIS A 301 -21.91 -10.57 -1.13
N GLN A 302 -23.12 -10.52 -0.55
CA GLN A 302 -24.35 -10.26 -1.31
C GLN A 302 -24.37 -8.83 -1.89
N GLU A 303 -23.87 -7.85 -1.16
CA GLU A 303 -23.76 -6.47 -1.65
C GLU A 303 -22.79 -6.37 -2.81
N ARG A 304 -21.62 -7.00 -2.72
CA ARG A 304 -20.62 -7.05 -3.78
C ARG A 304 -21.14 -7.65 -5.09
N MET A 305 -22.03 -8.66 -5.03
CA MET A 305 -22.62 -9.27 -6.21
C MET A 305 -23.63 -8.36 -6.94
N LYS A 306 -24.14 -7.32 -6.29
CA LYS A 306 -25.14 -6.40 -6.87
C LYS A 306 -24.54 -5.31 -7.77
N HIS A 307 -23.23 -5.12 -7.75
CA HIS A 307 -22.58 -4.10 -8.57
C HIS A 307 -22.71 -4.41 -10.06
N PRO A 308 -22.71 -3.38 -10.92
CA PRO A 308 -22.84 -3.54 -12.37
C PRO A 308 -21.67 -4.36 -12.94
N ARG A 309 -21.93 -5.00 -14.07
CA ARG A 309 -20.95 -5.73 -14.87
C ARG A 309 -20.76 -5.04 -16.21
N GLY A 310 -19.66 -5.32 -16.89
CA GLY A 310 -19.43 -4.80 -18.24
C GLY A 310 -20.58 -5.14 -19.19
N GLU A 311 -20.84 -4.28 -20.19
CA GLU A 311 -21.93 -4.47 -21.17
C GLU A 311 -21.85 -5.82 -21.89
N ASN A 312 -20.62 -6.30 -22.16
CA ASN A 312 -20.36 -7.57 -22.83
C ASN A 312 -20.06 -8.72 -21.84
N ALA A 313 -20.46 -8.58 -20.57
CA ALA A 313 -20.26 -9.64 -19.60
C ALA A 313 -21.00 -10.94 -19.99
N PRO A 314 -20.41 -12.12 -19.79
CA PRO A 314 -21.08 -13.39 -20.10
C PRO A 314 -22.33 -13.58 -19.25
N ALA A 315 -23.29 -14.36 -19.71
CA ALA A 315 -24.44 -14.74 -18.88
C ALA A 315 -23.95 -15.39 -17.57
N LEU A 316 -24.64 -15.08 -16.46
CA LEU A 316 -24.28 -15.62 -15.16
C LEU A 316 -24.52 -17.13 -15.12
N ARG A 317 -23.47 -17.91 -15.10
CA ARG A 317 -23.49 -19.38 -15.02
C ARG A 317 -22.23 -19.91 -14.35
N GLN A 318 -22.27 -21.13 -13.91
CA GLN A 318 -21.10 -21.87 -13.43
C GLN A 318 -20.57 -22.80 -14.51
N LEU A 319 -19.26 -22.89 -14.64
CA LEU A 319 -18.58 -23.79 -15.56
C LEU A 319 -18.31 -25.13 -14.88
N SER A 320 -18.87 -26.21 -15.44
CA SER A 320 -18.68 -27.59 -14.96
C SER A 320 -17.39 -28.23 -15.48
N GLY A 321 -16.78 -27.64 -16.51
CA GLY A 321 -15.62 -28.22 -17.20
C GLY A 321 -14.34 -28.28 -16.38
N LYS A 322 -13.39 -29.05 -16.87
CA LYS A 322 -12.08 -29.27 -16.21
C LYS A 322 -11.34 -27.96 -16.04
N LYS A 323 -10.78 -27.74 -14.83
CA LYS A 323 -9.81 -26.71 -14.56
C LYS A 323 -8.50 -27.04 -15.28
N LEU A 324 -8.02 -26.12 -16.10
CA LEU A 324 -6.81 -26.29 -16.91
C LEU A 324 -5.61 -25.62 -16.26
N GLN A 325 -5.79 -24.40 -15.74
CA GLN A 325 -4.74 -23.56 -15.19
C GLN A 325 -5.30 -22.65 -14.11
N GLN A 326 -4.47 -22.22 -13.18
CA GLN A 326 -4.84 -21.24 -12.17
C GLN A 326 -3.72 -20.19 -12.07
N PRO A 327 -3.82 -19.08 -12.82
CA PRO A 327 -2.76 -18.05 -12.84
C PRO A 327 -2.75 -17.16 -11.60
N THR A 328 -3.86 -17.05 -10.87
CA THR A 328 -3.91 -16.28 -9.60
C THR A 328 -4.62 -17.05 -8.49
N ALA A 329 -4.61 -16.50 -7.28
CA ALA A 329 -5.35 -17.08 -6.14
C ALA A 329 -6.87 -17.11 -6.40
N ASN A 330 -7.40 -16.19 -7.21
CA ASN A 330 -8.84 -15.96 -7.39
C ASN A 330 -9.38 -16.37 -8.76
N LEU A 331 -8.49 -16.50 -9.77
CA LEU A 331 -8.85 -16.83 -11.14
C LEU A 331 -8.28 -18.17 -11.58
N CYS A 332 -9.09 -18.91 -12.31
CA CYS A 332 -8.64 -20.09 -13.06
C CYS A 332 -9.22 -20.11 -14.47
N VAL A 333 -8.57 -20.89 -15.32
CA VAL A 333 -9.05 -21.21 -16.68
C VAL A 333 -9.75 -22.55 -16.62
N ARG A 334 -10.99 -22.58 -17.11
CA ARG A 334 -11.78 -23.81 -17.27
C ARG A 334 -12.11 -24.08 -18.72
N LEU A 335 -12.30 -25.34 -19.02
CA LEU A 335 -12.77 -25.78 -20.32
C LEU A 335 -14.31 -25.74 -20.35
N ASP A 336 -14.88 -24.99 -21.29
CA ASP A 336 -16.31 -25.01 -21.58
C ASP A 336 -16.54 -25.90 -22.80
N SER A 337 -17.12 -27.08 -22.60
CA SER A 337 -17.40 -28.04 -23.67
C SER A 337 -18.56 -27.60 -24.57
N GLU A 338 -19.41 -26.70 -24.10
CA GLU A 338 -20.59 -26.20 -24.85
C GLU A 338 -20.22 -25.03 -25.77
N ALA A 339 -19.10 -24.37 -25.53
CA ALA A 339 -18.62 -23.25 -26.33
C ALA A 339 -17.95 -23.72 -27.64
N PRO A 340 -17.96 -22.87 -28.71
CA PRO A 340 -17.20 -23.13 -29.92
C PRO A 340 -15.72 -23.43 -29.65
N PRO A 341 -15.04 -24.25 -30.47
CA PRO A 341 -13.66 -24.69 -30.18
C PRO A 341 -12.65 -23.59 -29.87
N ASN A 342 -12.80 -22.40 -30.52
CA ASN A 342 -11.94 -21.24 -30.31
C ASN A 342 -12.26 -20.41 -29.06
N GLU A 343 -13.37 -20.72 -28.37
CA GLU A 343 -13.86 -20.02 -27.16
C GLU A 343 -13.97 -20.93 -25.93
N ARG A 344 -13.52 -22.17 -26.03
CA ARG A 344 -13.64 -23.18 -24.96
C ARG A 344 -12.84 -22.87 -23.72
N LYS A 345 -11.75 -22.11 -23.82
CA LYS A 345 -11.00 -21.67 -22.64
C LYS A 345 -11.64 -20.41 -22.09
N ARG A 346 -12.05 -20.48 -20.83
CA ARG A 346 -12.78 -19.38 -20.17
C ARG A 346 -12.18 -19.05 -18.82
N TRP A 347 -12.15 -17.76 -18.52
CA TRP A 347 -11.87 -17.28 -17.18
C TRP A 347 -12.99 -17.68 -16.23
N SER A 348 -12.64 -18.09 -15.02
CA SER A 348 -13.62 -18.42 -13.99
C SER A 348 -13.10 -18.15 -12.59
N CYS A 349 -14.03 -17.89 -11.67
CA CYS A 349 -13.73 -17.79 -10.25
C CYS A 349 -13.23 -19.14 -9.71
N VAL A 350 -12.16 -19.10 -8.92
CA VAL A 350 -11.60 -20.32 -8.28
C VAL A 350 -12.60 -20.93 -7.31
N SER A 351 -13.35 -20.12 -6.56
CA SER A 351 -14.23 -20.59 -5.47
C SER A 351 -15.54 -21.19 -5.95
N CYS A 352 -16.21 -20.55 -6.90
CA CYS A 352 -17.57 -20.94 -7.31
C CYS A 352 -17.70 -21.31 -8.79
N ALA A 353 -16.59 -21.31 -9.53
CA ALA A 353 -16.54 -21.59 -10.96
C ALA A 353 -17.43 -20.71 -11.86
N THR A 354 -17.86 -19.53 -11.38
CA THR A 354 -18.62 -18.57 -12.20
C THR A 354 -17.80 -18.16 -13.42
N ASP A 355 -18.44 -18.16 -14.58
CA ASP A 355 -17.88 -17.74 -15.87
C ASP A 355 -17.62 -16.21 -15.86
N LEU A 356 -16.38 -15.82 -16.15
CA LEU A 356 -15.93 -14.42 -16.22
C LEU A 356 -15.53 -13.97 -17.62
N GLY A 357 -15.74 -14.82 -18.65
CA GLY A 357 -15.48 -14.47 -20.04
C GLY A 357 -14.47 -15.35 -20.74
N SER A 358 -14.25 -15.07 -22.02
CA SER A 358 -13.23 -15.74 -22.82
C SER A 358 -11.83 -15.38 -22.33
N VAL A 359 -10.88 -16.33 -22.38
CA VAL A 359 -9.47 -16.03 -22.07
C VAL A 359 -8.80 -15.06 -23.05
N LYS A 360 -9.46 -14.75 -24.16
CA LYS A 360 -9.01 -13.76 -25.15
C LYS A 360 -9.40 -12.32 -24.78
N GLU A 361 -10.22 -12.17 -23.76
CA GLU A 361 -10.76 -10.91 -23.28
C GLU A 361 -10.30 -10.63 -21.85
N ASN A 362 -10.38 -9.36 -21.45
CA ASN A 362 -10.10 -8.98 -20.07
C ASN A 362 -11.22 -9.52 -19.16
N TYR A 363 -10.86 -10.42 -18.25
CA TYR A 363 -11.79 -11.04 -17.29
C TYR A 363 -12.56 -10.03 -16.43
N LYS A 364 -12.01 -8.81 -16.26
CA LYS A 364 -12.61 -7.75 -15.45
C LYS A 364 -13.98 -7.32 -15.99
N HIS A 365 -14.22 -7.44 -17.30
CA HIS A 365 -15.55 -7.20 -17.90
C HIS A 365 -16.61 -8.17 -17.38
N GLY A 366 -16.20 -9.40 -17.02
CA GLY A 366 -17.10 -10.39 -16.42
C GLY A 366 -17.36 -10.21 -14.93
N CYS A 367 -16.57 -9.40 -14.24
CA CYS A 367 -16.70 -9.13 -12.82
C CYS A 367 -17.77 -8.08 -12.52
N ALA A 368 -18.32 -8.10 -11.31
CA ALA A 368 -19.08 -6.99 -10.75
C ALA A 368 -18.09 -5.89 -10.34
N LEU A 369 -18.26 -4.68 -10.83
CA LEU A 369 -17.34 -3.56 -10.68
C LEU A 369 -17.90 -2.52 -9.71
N GLN A 370 -17.12 -2.20 -8.67
CA GLN A 370 -17.34 -1.04 -7.83
C GLN A 370 -16.21 -0.03 -8.04
N THR A 371 -16.55 1.21 -8.35
CA THR A 371 -15.62 2.33 -8.43
C THR A 371 -15.82 3.22 -7.20
N LEU A 372 -14.76 3.46 -6.46
CA LEU A 372 -14.73 4.21 -5.22
C LEU A 372 -13.75 5.38 -5.34
N PRO A 373 -13.91 6.45 -4.55
CA PRO A 373 -12.87 7.46 -4.39
C PRO A 373 -11.57 6.81 -3.90
N ILE A 374 -10.43 7.36 -4.29
CA ILE A 374 -9.11 6.82 -3.89
C ILE A 374 -8.94 6.74 -2.37
N THR A 375 -9.60 7.61 -1.62
CA THR A 375 -9.59 7.62 -0.14
C THR A 375 -10.17 6.35 0.49
N ALA A 376 -10.95 5.56 -0.28
CA ALA A 376 -11.44 4.26 0.17
C ALA A 376 -10.39 3.14 0.09
N SER A 377 -9.26 3.39 -0.56
CA SER A 377 -8.21 2.39 -0.73
C SER A 377 -7.39 2.13 0.55
N ASN A 378 -7.22 3.16 1.39
CA ASN A 378 -6.58 3.06 2.69
C ASN A 378 -7.00 4.26 3.57
N PRO A 379 -7.23 4.09 4.90
CA PRO A 379 -7.64 5.18 5.80
C PRO A 379 -6.69 6.38 5.86
N HIS A 380 -5.40 6.20 5.52
CA HIS A 380 -4.41 7.26 5.53
C HIS A 380 -4.29 8.01 4.19
N VAL A 381 -5.11 7.68 3.19
CA VAL A 381 -5.18 8.45 1.94
C VAL A 381 -6.02 9.70 2.19
N GLY A 382 -5.36 10.85 2.16
CA GLY A 382 -6.00 12.16 2.35
C GLY A 382 -6.44 12.81 1.04
N ASP A 383 -6.50 14.14 1.06
CA ASP A 383 -6.87 14.97 -0.08
C ASP A 383 -5.77 14.94 -1.16
N TYR A 384 -6.00 14.17 -2.21
CA TYR A 384 -5.07 14.01 -3.34
C TYR A 384 -4.93 15.28 -4.20
N LEU A 385 -5.93 16.18 -4.20
CA LEU A 385 -5.91 17.44 -4.95
C LEU A 385 -4.79 18.39 -4.50
N ARG A 386 -4.19 18.13 -3.34
CA ARG A 386 -2.97 18.84 -2.89
C ARG A 386 -1.76 18.55 -3.76
N TYR A 387 -1.79 17.47 -4.54
CA TYR A 387 -0.61 16.93 -5.21
C TYR A 387 -0.79 16.70 -6.71
N ILE A 388 -2.00 16.41 -7.17
CA ILE A 388 -2.31 16.08 -8.56
C ILE A 388 -3.63 16.71 -8.99
N ASP A 389 -3.76 17.00 -10.28
CA ASP A 389 -4.95 17.60 -10.91
C ASP A 389 -5.89 16.56 -11.52
N ASP A 390 -5.58 15.27 -11.38
CA ASP A 390 -6.36 14.14 -11.88
C ASP A 390 -7.32 13.59 -10.82
N GLU A 391 -8.32 12.82 -11.26
CA GLU A 391 -9.26 12.12 -10.39
C GLU A 391 -8.88 10.62 -10.28
N PRO A 392 -8.06 10.21 -9.30
CA PRO A 392 -7.74 8.82 -9.06
C PRO A 392 -8.92 8.11 -8.40
N VAL A 393 -9.18 6.89 -8.85
CA VAL A 393 -10.24 6.02 -8.33
C VAL A 393 -9.66 4.68 -7.85
N PHE A 394 -10.37 4.05 -6.94
CA PHE A 394 -10.12 2.70 -6.47
C PHE A 394 -11.21 1.78 -7.01
N ARG A 395 -10.85 0.93 -7.98
CA ARG A 395 -11.74 -0.04 -8.60
C ARG A 395 -11.59 -1.40 -7.96
N GLN A 396 -12.71 -2.03 -7.65
CA GLN A 396 -12.77 -3.37 -7.08
C GLN A 396 -13.58 -4.29 -8.00
N PHE A 397 -13.02 -5.45 -8.30
CA PHE A 397 -13.61 -6.46 -9.20
C PHE A 397 -14.04 -7.68 -8.39
N PHE A 398 -15.34 -7.89 -8.28
CA PHE A 398 -15.93 -8.99 -7.52
C PHE A 398 -16.44 -10.10 -8.44
N CYS A 399 -16.35 -11.35 -7.95
CA CYS A 399 -17.06 -12.45 -8.59
C CYS A 399 -18.57 -12.25 -8.49
N PRO A 400 -19.32 -12.18 -9.63
CA PRO A 400 -20.75 -11.96 -9.58
C PRO A 400 -21.55 -13.15 -9.06
N GLY A 401 -20.92 -14.32 -8.89
CA GLY A 401 -21.56 -15.53 -8.39
C GLY A 401 -21.37 -15.79 -6.89
N CYS A 402 -20.32 -15.22 -6.26
CA CYS A 402 -20.05 -15.46 -4.85
C CYS A 402 -19.57 -14.22 -4.07
N GLY A 403 -19.39 -13.07 -4.70
CA GLY A 403 -18.96 -11.83 -4.05
C GLY A 403 -17.48 -11.79 -3.63
N ARG A 404 -16.68 -12.81 -3.98
CA ARG A 404 -15.24 -12.79 -3.71
C ARG A 404 -14.57 -11.64 -4.44
N LEU A 405 -13.69 -10.90 -3.78
CA LEU A 405 -12.86 -9.89 -4.41
C LEU A 405 -11.76 -10.56 -5.23
N ILE A 406 -11.80 -10.35 -6.54
CA ILE A 406 -10.87 -10.96 -7.50
C ILE A 406 -9.59 -10.15 -7.58
N GLU A 407 -9.71 -8.83 -7.79
CA GLU A 407 -8.58 -7.93 -7.94
C GLU A 407 -8.99 -6.48 -7.59
N ASN A 408 -8.00 -5.65 -7.31
CA ASN A 408 -8.12 -4.20 -7.12
C ASN A 408 -7.30 -3.47 -8.17
N GLU A 409 -7.70 -2.25 -8.49
CA GLU A 409 -7.01 -1.38 -9.43
C GLU A 409 -7.08 0.07 -8.96
N ILE A 410 -5.94 0.77 -8.99
CA ILE A 410 -5.89 2.22 -8.88
C ILE A 410 -5.69 2.76 -10.29
N ALA A 411 -6.60 3.62 -10.75
CA ALA A 411 -6.61 4.16 -12.09
C ALA A 411 -7.10 5.60 -12.07
N ARG A 412 -6.99 6.34 -13.17
CA ARG A 412 -7.77 7.56 -13.36
C ARG A 412 -9.22 7.19 -13.67
N PHE A 413 -10.13 8.09 -13.38
CA PHE A 413 -11.55 7.83 -13.55
C PHE A 413 -11.90 7.37 -14.98
N ASP A 414 -11.29 7.98 -15.98
CA ASP A 414 -11.54 7.78 -17.41
C ASP A 414 -10.63 6.72 -18.07
N ASP A 415 -9.68 6.12 -17.34
CA ASP A 415 -8.84 5.05 -17.87
C ASP A 415 -9.65 3.78 -18.18
N GLU A 416 -9.29 3.10 -19.27
CA GLU A 416 -9.78 1.75 -19.55
C GLU A 416 -9.36 0.77 -18.45
N LEU A 417 -10.04 -0.38 -18.36
CA LEU A 417 -9.69 -1.44 -17.43
C LEU A 417 -8.33 -2.04 -17.79
N LEU A 418 -7.38 -2.01 -16.85
CA LEU A 418 -6.05 -2.56 -17.05
C LEU A 418 -6.12 -4.06 -17.39
N VAL A 419 -5.47 -4.46 -18.47
CA VAL A 419 -5.24 -5.87 -18.80
C VAL A 419 -3.99 -6.33 -18.03
N ASP A 420 -4.18 -7.01 -16.93
CA ASP A 420 -3.10 -7.43 -16.02
C ASP A 420 -2.68 -8.90 -16.22
N ILE A 421 -3.45 -9.67 -17.00
CA ILE A 421 -3.17 -11.06 -17.33
C ILE A 421 -3.56 -11.35 -18.76
N GLU A 422 -2.63 -11.87 -19.54
CA GLU A 422 -2.85 -12.46 -20.86
C GLU A 422 -2.34 -13.89 -20.91
N LEU A 423 -3.11 -14.79 -21.53
CA LEU A 423 -2.65 -16.13 -21.82
C LEU A 423 -2.10 -16.19 -23.25
N LYS A 424 -0.83 -16.52 -23.37
CA LYS A 424 -0.27 -16.86 -24.69
C LYS A 424 -0.83 -18.22 -25.13
N ASN A 425 -1.29 -18.27 -26.38
CA ASN A 425 -1.82 -19.49 -27.01
C ASN A 425 -0.81 -20.63 -27.06
#